data_021f058b52045c80b5d4dc6dc268e25e
#
_entry.id   021f058b52045c80b5d4dc6dc268e25e
#
_cell.length_a   1.000
_cell.length_b   1.000
_cell.length_c   1.000
_cell.angle_alpha   90.00
_cell.angle_beta   90.00
_cell.angle_gamma   90.00
#
_symmetry.space_group_name_H-M   'P 1'
#
loop_
_entity.id
_entity.type
_entity.pdbx_description
1 polymer ?
#
loop_
_entity_poly.entity_id
_entity_poly.type
_entity_poly.pdbx_seq_one_letter_code
_entity_poly.pdbx_strand_id
1 'polypeptide(L)'
;MTPEDIKQLREDMGVAQWELAEIVGVGQSAVAQWETGVRVPDRRSEALLKKLRERADREGSQLAETLLTVAGTAGFVMVLDKLFGDS
;
A
#
# COMPACT_ATOMS: atom_id res chain seq x y z
N MET A 1 -2.57 -12.09 3.36
CA MET A 1 -2.44 -11.93 1.90
C MET A 1 -1.25 -12.76 1.42
N THR A 2 -1.40 -13.42 0.31
CA THR A 2 -0.31 -14.18 -0.30
C THR A 2 0.62 -13.23 -1.06
N PRO A 3 1.85 -13.68 -1.42
CA PRO A 3 2.70 -12.86 -2.27
C PRO A 3 2.01 -12.43 -3.56
N GLU A 4 1.23 -13.31 -4.17
CA GLU A 4 0.50 -13.00 -5.40
C GLU A 4 -0.57 -11.95 -5.16
N ASP A 5 -1.24 -12.00 -3.99
CA ASP A 5 -2.25 -11.01 -3.64
C ASP A 5 -1.64 -9.62 -3.54
N ILE A 6 -0.46 -9.51 -2.96
CA ILE A 6 0.22 -8.23 -2.79
C ILE A 6 0.63 -7.68 -4.15
N LYS A 7 1.19 -8.53 -4.99
CA LYS A 7 1.58 -8.12 -6.33
C LYS A 7 0.37 -7.69 -7.14
N GLN A 8 -0.73 -8.44 -7.05
CA GLN A 8 -1.96 -8.11 -7.76
C GLN A 8 -2.52 -6.77 -7.29
N LEU A 9 -2.52 -6.53 -5.97
CA LEU A 9 -2.96 -5.24 -5.43
C LEU A 9 -2.13 -4.11 -6.04
N ARG A 10 -0.83 -4.27 -6.05
CA ARG A 10 0.06 -3.25 -6.59
C ARG A 10 -0.22 -2.99 -8.07
N GLU A 11 -0.42 -4.06 -8.83
CA GLU A 11 -0.72 -3.93 -10.26
C GLU A 11 -2.08 -3.27 -10.49
N ASP A 12 -3.07 -3.64 -9.68
CA ASP A 12 -4.40 -3.03 -9.78
C ASP A 12 -4.38 -1.54 -9.43
N MET A 13 -3.49 -1.16 -8.53
CA MET A 13 -3.30 0.25 -8.19
C MET A 13 -2.47 0.99 -9.23
N GLY A 14 -1.78 0.26 -10.12
CA GLY A 14 -0.96 0.88 -11.15
C GLY A 14 0.32 1.51 -10.63
N VAL A 15 0.90 0.95 -9.57
CA VAL A 15 2.10 1.52 -8.94
C VAL A 15 3.27 0.55 -8.99
N ALA A 16 4.48 1.10 -8.91
CA ALA A 16 5.70 0.32 -8.79
C ALA A 16 5.92 -0.12 -7.34
N GLN A 17 6.86 -1.04 -7.14
CA GLN A 17 7.17 -1.52 -5.78
C GLN A 17 7.57 -0.39 -4.85
N TRP A 18 8.40 0.54 -5.31
CA TRP A 18 8.86 1.64 -4.45
C TRP A 18 7.70 2.57 -4.08
N GLU A 19 6.73 2.70 -4.97
CA GLU A 19 5.56 3.53 -4.70
C GLU A 19 4.66 2.89 -3.65
N LEU A 20 4.42 1.59 -3.74
CA LEU A 20 3.66 0.89 -2.72
C LEU A 20 4.39 0.96 -1.37
N ALA A 21 5.72 0.83 -1.40
CA ALA A 21 6.53 0.94 -0.19
C ALA A 21 6.33 2.29 0.49
N GLU A 22 6.31 3.37 -0.28
CA GLU A 22 6.04 4.69 0.28
C GLU A 22 4.65 4.79 0.88
N ILE A 23 3.66 4.24 0.19
CA ILE A 23 2.27 4.28 0.67
C ILE A 23 2.15 3.53 2.00
N VAL A 24 2.80 2.39 2.13
CA VAL A 24 2.73 1.58 3.35
C VAL A 24 3.67 2.10 4.44
N GLY A 25 4.70 2.84 4.05
CA GLY A 25 5.67 3.38 5.00
C GLY A 25 6.81 2.43 5.30
N VAL A 26 7.23 1.65 4.32
CA VAL A 26 8.35 0.69 4.44
C VAL A 26 9.35 0.93 3.31
N GLY A 27 10.45 0.22 3.33
CA GLY A 27 11.42 0.27 2.24
C GLY A 27 10.98 -0.58 1.06
N GLN A 28 11.51 -0.26 -0.13
CA GLN A 28 11.20 -1.02 -1.33
C GLN A 28 11.59 -2.49 -1.19
N SER A 29 12.69 -2.79 -0.52
CA SER A 29 13.13 -4.17 -0.35
C SER A 29 12.11 -5.00 0.42
N ALA A 30 11.37 -4.39 1.35
CA ALA A 30 10.32 -5.10 2.06
C ALA A 30 9.22 -5.54 1.11
N VAL A 31 8.76 -4.65 0.24
CA VAL A 31 7.72 -4.99 -0.73
C VAL A 31 8.23 -6.09 -1.67
N ALA A 32 9.46 -5.98 -2.15
CA ALA A 32 10.04 -7.00 -3.01
C ALA A 32 10.07 -8.37 -2.31
N GLN A 33 10.42 -8.40 -1.05
CA GLN A 33 10.46 -9.65 -0.28
C GLN A 33 9.07 -10.23 -0.03
N TRP A 34 8.07 -9.37 0.15
CA TRP A 34 6.69 -9.82 0.29
C TRP A 34 6.20 -10.47 -1.02
N GLU A 35 6.53 -9.87 -2.15
CA GLU A 35 6.06 -10.36 -3.45
C GLU A 35 6.76 -11.64 -3.89
N THR A 36 7.95 -11.91 -3.38
CA THR A 36 8.67 -13.15 -3.68
C THR A 36 8.48 -14.23 -2.62
N GLY A 37 7.81 -13.90 -1.51
CA GLY A 37 7.57 -14.86 -0.45
C GLY A 37 8.75 -15.06 0.50
N VAL A 38 9.81 -14.23 0.37
CA VAL A 38 10.96 -14.30 1.26
C VAL A 38 10.57 -13.86 2.68
N ARG A 39 9.66 -12.88 2.77
CA ARG A 39 9.13 -12.41 4.04
C ARG A 39 7.64 -12.17 3.93
N VAL A 40 6.96 -12.24 5.06
CA VAL A 40 5.55 -11.85 5.14
C VAL A 40 5.46 -10.46 5.74
N PRO A 41 4.44 -9.66 5.36
CA PRO A 41 4.24 -8.36 5.99
C PRO A 41 3.97 -8.52 7.49
N ASP A 42 4.43 -7.56 8.27
CA ASP A 42 4.08 -7.54 9.69
C ASP A 42 2.59 -7.18 9.82
N ARG A 43 2.08 -7.25 11.06
CA ARG A 43 0.67 -7.05 11.32
C ARG A 43 0.16 -5.70 10.84
N ARG A 44 0.93 -4.64 11.11
CA ARG A 44 0.56 -3.29 10.70
C ARG A 44 0.54 -3.16 9.17
N SER A 45 1.59 -3.64 8.53
CA SER A 45 1.67 -3.58 7.06
C SER A 45 0.56 -4.39 6.42
N GLU A 46 0.28 -5.57 6.95
CA GLU A 46 -0.80 -6.40 6.41
C GLU A 46 -2.15 -5.72 6.56
N ALA A 47 -2.41 -5.09 7.70
CA ALA A 47 -3.65 -4.36 7.91
C ALA A 47 -3.80 -3.22 6.90
N LEU A 48 -2.72 -2.50 6.64
CA LEU A 48 -2.75 -1.43 5.63
C LEU A 48 -2.97 -1.97 4.24
N LEU A 49 -2.31 -3.08 3.89
CA LEU A 49 -2.48 -3.70 2.58
C LEU A 49 -3.93 -4.14 2.36
N LYS A 50 -4.55 -4.72 3.38
CA LYS A 50 -5.95 -5.13 3.29
C LYS A 50 -6.88 -3.94 3.09
N LYS A 51 -6.62 -2.84 3.78
CA LYS A 51 -7.43 -1.63 3.60
C LYS A 51 -7.20 -1.02 2.23
N LEU A 52 -5.99 -1.06 1.72
CA LEU A 52 -5.71 -0.62 0.36
C LEU A 52 -6.43 -1.50 -0.66
N ARG A 53 -6.50 -2.81 -0.42
CA ARG A 53 -7.24 -3.71 -1.29
C ARG A 53 -8.72 -3.33 -1.35
N GLU A 54 -9.32 -3.06 -0.20
CA GLU A 54 -10.72 -2.65 -0.15
C GLU A 54 -10.95 -1.35 -0.89
N ARG A 55 -10.06 -0.38 -0.70
CA ARG A 55 -10.18 0.92 -1.38
C ARG A 55 -9.94 0.80 -2.87
N ALA A 56 -8.95 0.01 -3.27
CA ALA A 56 -8.66 -0.19 -4.69
C ALA A 56 -9.84 -0.83 -5.42
N ASP A 57 -10.54 -1.73 -4.76
CA ASP A 57 -11.71 -2.37 -5.34
C ASP A 57 -12.84 -1.38 -5.60
N ARG A 58 -12.90 -0.30 -4.81
CA ARG A 58 -13.93 0.73 -4.97
C ARG A 58 -13.49 1.90 -5.84
N GLU A 59 -12.24 2.34 -5.69
CA GLU A 59 -11.76 3.59 -6.28
C GLU A 59 -10.75 3.39 -7.41
N GLY A 60 -10.26 2.17 -7.57
CA GLY A 60 -9.31 1.86 -8.62
C GLY A 60 -8.01 2.65 -8.48
N SER A 61 -7.41 3.01 -9.62
CA SER A 61 -6.11 3.69 -9.63
C SER A 61 -6.15 5.10 -9.07
N GLN A 62 -7.33 5.70 -8.90
CA GLN A 62 -7.42 7.04 -8.33
C GLN A 62 -6.92 7.11 -6.90
N LEU A 63 -7.10 6.02 -6.14
CA LEU A 63 -6.60 5.97 -4.76
C LEU A 63 -5.09 6.13 -4.74
N ALA A 64 -4.39 5.40 -5.59
CA ALA A 64 -2.93 5.47 -5.64
C ALA A 64 -2.46 6.86 -6.01
N GLU A 65 -3.10 7.47 -7.00
CA GLU A 65 -2.76 8.82 -7.43
C GLU A 65 -2.90 9.82 -6.29
N THR A 66 -4.01 9.74 -5.56
CA THR A 66 -4.24 10.62 -4.41
C THR A 66 -3.19 10.42 -3.33
N LEU A 67 -2.91 9.17 -2.99
CA LEU A 67 -1.94 8.86 -1.93
C LEU A 67 -0.54 9.28 -2.31
N LEU A 68 -0.15 9.06 -3.55
CA LEU A 68 1.20 9.41 -4.01
C LEU A 68 1.39 10.91 -4.12
N THR A 69 0.34 11.66 -4.44
CA THR A 69 0.42 13.11 -4.49
C THR A 69 0.87 13.70 -3.16
N VAL A 70 0.48 13.08 -2.05
CA VAL A 70 0.84 13.56 -0.72
C VAL A 70 2.00 12.80 -0.10
N ALA A 71 2.47 11.72 -0.75
CA ALA A 71 3.49 10.85 -0.16
C ALA A 71 4.81 11.56 0.09
N GLY A 72 5.14 12.57 -0.70
CA GLY A 72 6.37 13.34 -0.52
C GLY A 72 6.26 14.44 0.51
N THR A 73 5.15 14.52 1.23
CA THR A 73 4.92 15.58 2.21
C THR A 73 4.88 15.03 3.62
N ALA A 74 5.04 15.93 4.60
CA ALA A 74 4.98 15.54 5.99
C ALA A 74 3.59 15.06 6.42
N GLY A 75 2.56 15.33 5.61
CA GLY A 75 1.20 14.96 5.94
C GLY A 75 0.76 13.58 5.49
N PHE A 76 1.66 12.82 4.87
CA PHE A 76 1.28 11.55 4.29
C PHE A 76 0.68 10.57 5.30
N VAL A 77 1.33 10.43 6.45
CA VAL A 77 0.84 9.53 7.49
C VAL A 77 -0.53 9.97 7.99
N MET A 78 -0.72 11.27 8.13
CA MET A 78 -2.01 11.82 8.55
C MET A 78 -3.10 11.54 7.54
N VAL A 79 -2.77 11.59 6.26
CA VAL A 79 -3.73 11.27 5.20
C VAL A 79 -4.15 9.81 5.30
N LEU A 80 -3.19 8.91 5.53
CA LEU A 80 -3.51 7.50 5.73
C LEU A 80 -4.41 7.30 6.93
N ASP A 81 -4.12 7.96 8.03
CA ASP A 81 -4.95 7.87 9.23
C ASP A 81 -6.38 8.33 8.96
N LYS A 82 -6.55 9.40 8.22
CA LYS A 82 -7.87 9.91 7.87
C LYS A 82 -8.64 8.94 6.98
N LEU A 83 -7.94 8.31 6.05
CA LEU A 83 -8.59 7.38 5.12
C LEU A 83 -8.97 6.06 5.78
N PHE A 84 -8.16 5.60 6.74
CA PHE A 84 -8.29 4.26 7.29
C PHE A 84 -8.45 4.21 8.80
N GLY A 85 -8.08 5.28 9.50
CA GLY A 85 -7.97 5.25 10.94
C GLY A 85 -9.26 5.50 11.70
N ASP A 86 -10.22 6.12 11.08
CA ASP A 86 -11.47 6.54 11.74
C ASP A 86 -12.61 5.58 11.55
N SER A 87 -12.32 4.49 10.95
CA SER A 87 -13.37 3.50 10.72
C SER A 87 -13.66 2.70 11.97
#